data_ebcde9f26386a95d37104cdd43f2f36a
#
_entry.id   ebcde9f26386a95d37104cdd43f2f36a
#
_cell.length_a   1.000
_cell.length_b   1.000
_cell.length_c   1.000
_cell.angle_alpha   90.00
_cell.angle_beta   90.00
_cell.angle_gamma   90.00
#
_symmetry.space_group_name_H-M   'P 1'
#
loop_
_entity.id
_entity.type
_entity.pdbx_description
1 polymer ?
#
loop_
_entity_poly.entity_id
_entity_poly.type
_entity_poly.pdbx_seq_one_letter_code
_entity_poly.pdbx_strand_id
1 'polypeptide(L)'
;MTAYDIYNVAKDHEILSASSILVILLVASKLISVSKVNLDPWGFILSIPRRIGKSLTADLYREVTGIKRAVEDLDTSYKSDRKKTLRRSILRFSDECRIGQRHSKEMFDTVLMEITEYEELCKDTSDPNHVIAEAIQFITELNHKCHVENDYL
;
A
#
# COMPACT_ATOMS: atom_id res chain seq x y z
N MET A 1 -4.59 40.47 -40.87
CA MET A 1 -3.69 39.63 -40.10
C MET A 1 -4.47 39.02 -38.95
N THR A 2 -4.77 37.75 -39.02
CA THR A 2 -5.61 37.05 -38.03
C THR A 2 -4.73 36.56 -36.85
N ALA A 3 -5.34 36.28 -35.70
CA ALA A 3 -4.62 35.73 -34.53
C ALA A 3 -3.89 34.39 -34.87
N TYR A 4 -4.40 33.69 -35.88
CA TYR A 4 -3.83 32.44 -36.39
C TYR A 4 -2.51 32.69 -37.16
N ASP A 5 -2.43 33.79 -37.91
CA ASP A 5 -1.20 34.17 -38.64
C ASP A 5 -0.07 34.54 -37.69
N ILE A 6 -0.39 35.21 -36.58
CA ILE A 6 0.57 35.57 -35.52
C ILE A 6 1.09 34.31 -34.77
N TYR A 7 0.22 33.34 -34.52
CA TYR A 7 0.59 32.10 -33.88
C TYR A 7 1.56 31.27 -34.73
N ASN A 8 1.32 31.18 -36.05
CA ASN A 8 2.18 30.41 -36.96
C ASN A 8 3.56 31.07 -37.12
N VAL A 9 3.63 32.40 -37.20
CA VAL A 9 4.91 33.13 -37.24
C VAL A 9 5.70 32.98 -35.96
N ALA A 10 5.04 32.90 -34.81
CA ALA A 10 5.70 32.64 -33.52
C ALA A 10 6.21 31.21 -33.36
N LYS A 11 5.59 30.23 -34.01
CA LYS A 11 5.95 28.82 -33.99
C LYS A 11 7.20 28.50 -34.82
N ASP A 12 7.41 29.21 -35.93
CA ASP A 12 8.54 28.99 -36.84
C ASP A 12 9.87 29.63 -36.37
N HIS A 13 9.80 30.50 -35.37
CA HIS A 13 10.97 31.07 -34.73
C HIS A 13 11.05 30.63 -33.27
N GLU A 14 11.82 29.66 -32.94
CA GLU A 14 12.13 29.09 -31.58
C GLU A 14 12.35 30.11 -30.43
N ILE A 15 11.70 31.27 -30.45
CA ILE A 15 11.87 32.38 -29.54
C ILE A 15 10.55 32.66 -28.79
N LEU A 16 10.00 31.66 -28.15
CA LEU A 16 8.99 31.90 -27.11
C LEU A 16 9.66 31.91 -25.72
N SER A 17 10.47 32.94 -25.48
CA SER A 17 10.86 33.25 -24.10
C SER A 17 9.63 33.72 -23.32
N ALA A 18 9.61 33.46 -21.99
CA ALA A 18 8.50 33.88 -21.12
C ALA A 18 8.14 35.38 -21.31
N SER A 19 9.12 36.22 -21.67
CA SER A 19 8.96 37.64 -21.99
C SER A 19 8.15 37.88 -23.26
N SER A 20 8.31 37.05 -24.30
CA SER A 20 7.54 37.18 -25.56
C SER A 20 6.07 36.86 -25.38
N ILE A 21 5.76 35.84 -24.56
CA ILE A 21 4.37 35.49 -24.20
C ILE A 21 3.71 36.63 -23.42
N LEU A 22 4.45 37.28 -22.53
CA LEU A 22 3.95 38.39 -21.73
C LEU A 22 3.66 39.63 -22.58
N VAL A 23 4.49 39.92 -23.56
CA VAL A 23 4.28 41.01 -24.52
C VAL A 23 3.06 40.75 -25.42
N ILE A 24 2.91 39.53 -25.93
CA ILE A 24 1.73 39.14 -26.74
C ILE A 24 0.44 39.27 -25.91
N LEU A 25 0.44 38.84 -24.64
CA LEU A 25 -0.70 39.00 -23.74
C LEU A 25 -1.02 40.46 -23.44
N LEU A 26 -0.01 41.32 -23.26
CA LEU A 26 -0.20 42.76 -23.05
C LEU A 26 -0.80 43.46 -24.29
N VAL A 27 -0.32 43.12 -25.49
CA VAL A 27 -0.87 43.66 -26.74
C VAL A 27 -2.30 43.16 -26.96
N ALA A 28 -2.58 41.89 -26.75
CA ALA A 28 -3.90 41.32 -26.85
C ALA A 28 -4.89 41.95 -25.84
N SER A 29 -4.46 42.23 -24.61
CA SER A 29 -5.29 42.89 -23.62
C SER A 29 -5.67 44.30 -23.99
N LYS A 30 -4.77 45.05 -24.67
CA LYS A 30 -5.06 46.40 -25.19
C LYS A 30 -6.03 46.37 -26.38
N LEU A 31 -5.91 45.38 -27.27
CA LEU A 31 -6.82 45.21 -28.41
C LEU A 31 -8.23 44.82 -27.97
N ILE A 32 -8.37 44.01 -26.94
CA ILE A 32 -9.66 43.58 -26.36
C ILE A 32 -10.34 44.75 -25.65
N SER A 33 -9.58 45.63 -25.00
CA SER A 33 -10.10 46.80 -24.29
C SER A 33 -10.81 47.80 -25.24
N VAL A 34 -10.46 47.79 -26.54
CA VAL A 34 -11.10 48.65 -27.53
C VAL A 34 -12.47 48.11 -28.02
N SER A 35 -12.75 46.82 -27.86
CA SER A 35 -13.95 46.16 -28.40
C SER A 35 -15.07 45.92 -27.38
N LYS A 36 -15.26 46.77 -26.37
CA LYS A 36 -16.39 46.71 -25.37
C LYS A 36 -16.75 45.33 -24.80
N VAL A 37 -15.93 44.31 -24.99
CA VAL A 37 -16.09 42.97 -24.39
C VAL A 37 -15.23 42.96 -23.14
N ASN A 38 -15.87 42.99 -21.99
CA ASN A 38 -15.20 42.96 -20.68
C ASN A 38 -14.73 41.53 -20.35
N LEU A 39 -13.74 41.08 -21.14
CA LEU A 39 -13.02 39.82 -20.83
C LEU A 39 -11.90 40.18 -19.85
N ASP A 40 -11.97 39.63 -18.64
CA ASP A 40 -10.88 39.71 -17.69
C ASP A 40 -9.86 38.56 -17.95
N PRO A 41 -8.83 38.80 -18.80
CA PRO A 41 -7.85 37.77 -19.17
C PRO A 41 -7.01 37.36 -17.96
N TRP A 42 -6.85 38.22 -16.97
CA TRP A 42 -6.09 37.93 -15.76
C TRP A 42 -6.86 37.06 -14.82
N GLY A 43 -8.16 37.25 -14.66
CA GLY A 43 -9.02 36.37 -13.88
C GLY A 43 -9.03 34.94 -14.45
N PHE A 44 -9.01 34.80 -15.78
CA PHE A 44 -8.94 33.50 -16.45
C PHE A 44 -7.60 32.80 -16.16
N ILE A 45 -6.46 33.49 -16.41
CA ILE A 45 -5.10 32.94 -16.23
C ILE A 45 -4.87 32.56 -14.75
N LEU A 46 -5.30 33.38 -13.79
CA LEU A 46 -5.18 33.08 -12.35
C LEU A 46 -6.11 31.96 -11.89
N SER A 47 -7.18 31.66 -12.64
CA SER A 47 -8.10 30.57 -12.30
C SER A 47 -7.63 29.20 -12.79
N ILE A 48 -6.76 29.14 -13.81
CA ILE A 48 -6.22 27.90 -14.40
C ILE A 48 -5.44 27.06 -13.37
N PRO A 49 -4.44 27.59 -12.64
CA PRO A 49 -3.68 26.81 -11.67
C PRO A 49 -4.57 26.23 -10.55
N ARG A 50 -5.60 26.98 -10.15
CA ARG A 50 -6.52 26.57 -9.07
C ARG A 50 -7.46 25.43 -9.49
N ARG A 51 -7.85 25.35 -10.76
CA ARG A 51 -8.68 24.25 -11.29
C ARG A 51 -7.86 23.01 -11.57
N ILE A 52 -6.69 23.15 -12.18
CA ILE A 52 -5.77 22.05 -12.47
C ILE A 52 -5.23 21.46 -11.17
N GLY A 53 -4.82 22.28 -10.20
CA GLY A 53 -4.32 21.84 -8.92
C GLY A 53 -5.35 21.02 -8.12
N LYS A 54 -6.63 21.42 -8.12
CA LYS A 54 -7.68 20.68 -7.43
C LYS A 54 -8.01 19.34 -8.09
N SER A 55 -7.96 19.24 -9.42
CA SER A 55 -8.20 18.00 -10.13
C SER A 55 -7.06 17.01 -9.90
N LEU A 56 -5.81 17.44 -10.09
CA LEU A 56 -4.63 16.62 -9.88
C LEU A 56 -4.51 16.11 -8.44
N THR A 57 -4.76 16.98 -7.44
CA THR A 57 -4.75 16.55 -6.03
C THR A 57 -5.88 15.59 -5.72
N ALA A 58 -7.08 15.78 -6.27
CA ALA A 58 -8.21 14.87 -6.05
C ALA A 58 -7.94 13.47 -6.63
N ASP A 59 -7.35 13.39 -7.82
CA ASP A 59 -7.00 12.11 -8.45
C ASP A 59 -5.88 11.41 -7.69
N LEU A 60 -4.84 12.14 -7.27
CA LEU A 60 -3.77 11.59 -6.41
C LEU A 60 -4.32 11.10 -5.06
N TYR A 61 -5.23 11.83 -4.43
CA TYR A 61 -5.87 11.40 -3.18
C TYR A 61 -6.69 10.13 -3.37
N ARG A 62 -7.41 9.97 -4.48
CA ARG A 62 -8.15 8.75 -4.80
C ARG A 62 -7.21 7.56 -4.98
N GLU A 63 -6.13 7.77 -5.72
CA GLU A 63 -5.13 6.73 -5.98
C GLU A 63 -4.41 6.30 -4.70
N VAL A 64 -3.96 7.25 -3.89
CA VAL A 64 -3.34 6.97 -2.57
C VAL A 64 -4.33 6.24 -1.64
N THR A 65 -5.60 6.65 -1.62
CA THR A 65 -6.62 5.97 -0.81
C THR A 65 -6.90 4.56 -1.33
N GLY A 66 -6.90 4.37 -2.65
CA GLY A 66 -7.01 3.05 -3.28
C GLY A 66 -5.86 2.12 -2.91
N ILE A 67 -4.62 2.62 -3.02
CA ILE A 67 -3.41 1.89 -2.63
C ILE A 67 -3.45 1.53 -1.14
N LYS A 68 -3.83 2.47 -0.27
CA LYS A 68 -3.94 2.23 1.17
C LYS A 68 -4.91 1.08 1.47
N ARG A 69 -6.09 1.07 0.87
CA ARG A 69 -7.07 -0.02 1.04
C ARG A 69 -6.51 -1.35 0.53
N ALA A 70 -5.89 -1.36 -0.64
CA ALA A 70 -5.29 -2.57 -1.20
C ALA A 70 -4.18 -3.14 -0.29
N VAL A 71 -3.39 -2.28 0.36
CA VAL A 71 -2.38 -2.70 1.33
C VAL A 71 -3.01 -3.25 2.60
N GLU A 72 -4.07 -2.63 3.12
CA GLU A 72 -4.82 -3.12 4.29
C GLU A 72 -5.49 -4.48 4.01
N ASP A 73 -6.08 -4.66 2.83
CA ASP A 73 -6.67 -5.93 2.40
C ASP A 73 -5.61 -7.02 2.23
N LEU A 74 -4.45 -6.66 1.67
CA LEU A 74 -3.31 -7.57 1.50
C LEU A 74 -2.75 -8.01 2.86
N ASP A 75 -2.56 -7.07 3.81
CA ASP A 75 -2.09 -7.37 5.17
C ASP A 75 -3.05 -8.33 5.89
N THR A 76 -4.35 -8.07 5.78
CA THR A 76 -5.39 -8.92 6.37
C THR A 76 -5.38 -10.33 5.76
N SER A 77 -5.28 -10.43 4.44
CA SER A 77 -5.19 -11.70 3.72
C SER A 77 -3.92 -12.47 4.10
N TYR A 78 -2.78 -11.77 4.11
CA TYR A 78 -1.49 -12.36 4.51
C TYR A 78 -1.54 -12.94 5.94
N LYS A 79 -2.06 -12.18 6.92
CA LYS A 79 -2.21 -12.64 8.30
C LYS A 79 -3.12 -13.86 8.40
N SER A 80 -4.23 -13.87 7.65
CA SER A 80 -5.15 -15.02 7.61
C SER A 80 -4.48 -16.27 7.05
N ASP A 81 -3.76 -16.15 5.95
CA ASP A 81 -3.11 -17.30 5.30
C ASP A 81 -1.88 -17.77 6.10
N ARG A 82 -1.14 -16.86 6.72
CA ARG A 82 -0.05 -17.20 7.65
C ARG A 82 -0.57 -17.97 8.84
N LYS A 83 -1.68 -17.51 9.46
CA LYS A 83 -2.35 -18.21 10.56
C LYS A 83 -2.75 -19.64 10.20
N LYS A 84 -3.34 -19.85 9.00
CA LYS A 84 -3.72 -21.18 8.52
C LYS A 84 -2.51 -22.09 8.30
N THR A 85 -1.41 -21.53 7.82
CA THR A 85 -0.17 -22.26 7.55
C THR A 85 0.48 -22.72 8.85
N LEU A 86 0.64 -21.81 9.82
CA LEU A 86 1.17 -22.12 11.14
C LEU A 86 0.33 -23.18 11.85
N ARG A 87 -1.00 -23.02 11.84
CA ARG A 87 -1.91 -24.01 12.40
C ARG A 87 -1.69 -25.41 11.83
N ARG A 88 -1.56 -25.52 10.49
CA ARG A 88 -1.31 -26.80 9.84
C ARG A 88 0.04 -27.40 10.24
N SER A 89 1.08 -26.57 10.36
CA SER A 89 2.41 -26.99 10.76
C SER A 89 2.40 -27.55 12.20
N ILE A 90 1.80 -26.81 13.13
CA ILE A 90 1.70 -27.21 14.55
C ILE A 90 0.92 -28.51 14.71
N LEU A 91 -0.25 -28.65 14.05
CA LEU A 91 -1.05 -29.86 14.11
C LEU A 91 -0.30 -31.06 13.53
N ARG A 92 0.35 -30.89 12.37
CA ARG A 92 1.15 -31.95 11.75
C ARG A 92 2.28 -32.40 12.67
N PHE A 93 3.03 -31.47 13.26
CA PHE A 93 4.10 -31.81 14.18
C PHE A 93 3.57 -32.56 15.42
N SER A 94 2.42 -32.14 15.97
CA SER A 94 1.73 -32.84 17.05
C SER A 94 1.38 -34.29 16.68
N ASP A 95 0.84 -34.48 15.46
CA ASP A 95 0.46 -35.81 14.98
C ASP A 95 1.70 -36.72 14.77
N GLU A 96 2.78 -36.17 14.17
CA GLU A 96 4.06 -36.86 14.00
C GLU A 96 4.61 -37.35 15.37
N CYS A 97 4.57 -36.49 16.40
CA CYS A 97 4.99 -36.88 17.73
C CYS A 97 4.05 -37.96 18.35
N ARG A 98 2.73 -37.88 18.14
CA ARG A 98 1.74 -38.85 18.67
C ARG A 98 1.92 -40.26 18.08
N ILE A 99 2.35 -40.36 16.82
CA ILE A 99 2.67 -41.65 16.19
C ILE A 99 4.09 -42.15 16.53
N GLY A 100 4.82 -41.46 17.42
CA GLY A 100 6.12 -41.88 17.93
C GLY A 100 7.29 -41.43 17.04
N GLN A 101 7.09 -40.51 16.10
CA GLN A 101 8.20 -39.95 15.35
C GLN A 101 9.06 -39.07 16.27
N ARG A 102 10.38 -39.36 16.27
CA ARG A 102 11.34 -38.57 17.04
C ARG A 102 11.80 -37.35 16.22
N HIS A 103 12.01 -36.26 16.91
CA HIS A 103 12.46 -35.00 16.32
C HIS A 103 13.68 -34.47 17.04
N SER A 104 14.52 -33.72 16.32
CA SER A 104 15.68 -33.06 16.90
C SER A 104 15.24 -31.86 17.77
N LYS A 105 16.15 -31.38 18.60
CA LYS A 105 15.92 -30.21 19.44
C LYS A 105 15.58 -28.99 18.57
N GLU A 106 16.28 -28.81 17.43
CA GLU A 106 16.06 -27.68 16.50
C GLU A 106 14.66 -27.71 15.90
N MET A 107 14.07 -28.90 15.68
CA MET A 107 12.69 -29.03 15.21
C MET A 107 11.71 -28.60 16.30
N PHE A 108 11.94 -28.95 17.57
CA PHE A 108 11.13 -28.45 18.69
C PHE A 108 11.27 -26.94 18.83
N ASP A 109 12.47 -26.39 18.76
CA ASP A 109 12.69 -24.94 18.84
C ASP A 109 11.94 -24.20 17.70
N THR A 110 11.97 -24.75 16.50
CA THR A 110 11.24 -24.20 15.34
C THR A 110 9.74 -24.18 15.56
N VAL A 111 9.15 -25.29 16.01
CA VAL A 111 7.70 -25.35 16.22
C VAL A 111 7.25 -24.46 17.39
N LEU A 112 8.07 -24.28 18.42
CA LEU A 112 7.79 -23.38 19.53
C LEU A 112 7.78 -21.90 19.07
N MET A 113 8.68 -21.54 18.15
CA MET A 113 8.63 -20.23 17.49
C MET A 113 7.36 -20.05 16.65
N GLU A 114 6.97 -21.07 15.88
CA GLU A 114 5.72 -21.08 15.12
C GLU A 114 4.47 -20.96 16.01
N ILE A 115 4.47 -21.60 17.18
CA ILE A 115 3.40 -21.48 18.18
C ILE A 115 3.32 -20.03 18.68
N THR A 116 4.45 -19.43 19.03
CA THR A 116 4.49 -18.04 19.51
C THR A 116 3.94 -17.07 18.44
N GLU A 117 4.37 -17.22 17.18
CA GLU A 117 3.85 -16.42 16.07
C GLU A 117 2.35 -16.63 15.86
N TYR A 118 1.88 -17.88 15.94
CA TYR A 118 0.46 -18.20 15.83
C TYR A 118 -0.38 -17.53 16.92
N GLU A 119 0.09 -17.59 18.17
CA GLU A 119 -0.59 -16.96 19.30
C GLU A 119 -0.65 -15.44 19.15
N GLU A 120 0.40 -14.80 18.65
CA GLU A 120 0.40 -13.37 18.35
C GLU A 120 -0.62 -12.98 17.29
N LEU A 121 -0.72 -13.75 16.22
CA LEU A 121 -1.71 -13.54 15.16
C LEU A 121 -3.16 -13.79 15.62
N CYS A 122 -3.34 -14.50 16.74
CA CYS A 122 -4.65 -14.80 17.30
C CYS A 122 -5.11 -13.83 18.38
N LYS A 123 -4.24 -12.95 18.90
CA LYS A 123 -4.60 -12.00 19.98
C LYS A 123 -5.81 -11.11 19.64
N ASP A 124 -5.94 -10.73 18.37
CA ASP A 124 -7.01 -9.87 17.89
C ASP A 124 -8.27 -10.65 17.44
N THR A 125 -8.25 -11.97 17.51
CA THR A 125 -9.33 -12.81 16.99
C THR A 125 -9.89 -13.68 18.11
N SER A 126 -11.14 -13.48 18.47
CA SER A 126 -11.87 -14.31 19.47
C SER A 126 -12.24 -15.68 18.89
N ASP A 127 -11.29 -16.41 18.32
CA ASP A 127 -11.54 -17.73 17.74
C ASP A 127 -11.04 -18.83 18.70
N PRO A 128 -11.93 -19.39 19.54
CA PRO A 128 -11.56 -20.44 20.51
C PRO A 128 -11.33 -21.74 19.78
N ASN A 129 -10.09 -22.01 19.40
CA ASN A 129 -9.74 -23.24 18.73
C ASN A 129 -9.15 -24.25 19.73
N HIS A 130 -10.01 -24.98 20.45
CA HIS A 130 -9.61 -25.97 21.44
C HIS A 130 -8.64 -27.02 20.91
N VAL A 131 -8.80 -27.43 19.64
CA VAL A 131 -7.96 -28.48 19.02
C VAL A 131 -6.48 -28.04 18.95
N ILE A 132 -6.22 -26.80 18.59
CA ILE A 132 -4.83 -26.33 18.52
C ILE A 132 -4.24 -26.10 19.92
N ALA A 133 -5.07 -25.68 20.89
CA ALA A 133 -4.63 -25.51 22.27
C ALA A 133 -4.14 -26.84 22.87
N GLU A 134 -4.84 -27.93 22.63
CA GLU A 134 -4.41 -29.28 23.06
C GLU A 134 -3.10 -29.72 22.38
N ALA A 135 -2.95 -29.42 21.08
CA ALA A 135 -1.72 -29.72 20.34
C ALA A 135 -0.52 -28.92 20.88
N ILE A 136 -0.72 -27.62 21.14
CA ILE A 136 0.31 -26.75 21.72
C ILE A 136 0.73 -27.27 23.12
N GLN A 137 -0.24 -27.57 23.97
CA GLN A 137 0.04 -28.12 25.29
C GLN A 137 0.85 -29.42 25.20
N PHE A 138 0.40 -30.35 24.35
CA PHE A 138 1.08 -31.64 24.14
C PHE A 138 2.54 -31.45 23.65
N ILE A 139 2.78 -30.58 22.67
CA ILE A 139 4.12 -30.30 22.17
C ILE A 139 5.01 -29.70 23.26
N THR A 140 4.47 -28.75 24.04
CA THR A 140 5.21 -28.09 25.11
C THR A 140 5.61 -29.07 26.20
N GLU A 141 4.69 -29.93 26.63
CA GLU A 141 4.94 -30.97 27.64
C GLU A 141 5.96 -32.01 27.14
N LEU A 142 5.83 -32.43 25.87
CA LEU A 142 6.76 -33.38 25.26
C LEU A 142 8.17 -32.78 25.14
N ASN A 143 8.29 -31.52 24.67
CA ASN A 143 9.58 -30.84 24.63
C ASN A 143 10.24 -30.74 25.99
N HIS A 144 9.46 -30.41 27.04
CA HIS A 144 9.97 -30.37 28.41
C HIS A 144 10.50 -31.74 28.86
N LYS A 145 9.76 -32.82 28.58
CA LYS A 145 10.17 -34.19 28.87
C LYS A 145 11.47 -34.55 28.14
N CYS A 146 11.54 -34.33 26.81
CA CYS A 146 12.74 -34.60 26.02
C CYS A 146 13.94 -33.79 26.53
N HIS A 147 13.71 -32.55 26.98
CA HIS A 147 14.78 -31.72 27.54
C HIS A 147 15.35 -32.29 28.85
N VAL A 148 14.45 -32.72 29.78
CA VAL A 148 14.85 -33.32 31.08
C VAL A 148 15.55 -34.66 30.91
N GLU A 149 15.04 -35.50 30.01
CA GLU A 149 15.57 -36.85 29.76
C GLU A 149 16.74 -36.84 28.75
N ASN A 150 17.05 -35.71 28.11
CA ASN A 150 18.00 -35.55 27.02
C ASN A 150 17.74 -36.56 25.87
N ASP A 151 16.42 -36.74 25.56
CA ASP A 151 15.93 -37.75 24.61
C ASP A 151 15.46 -37.10 23.28
N TYR A 152 16.26 -36.25 22.73
CA TYR A 152 16.09 -35.76 21.35
C TYR A 152 16.71 -36.74 20.34
N LEU A 153 16.36 -36.56 19.05
CA LEU A 153 16.95 -37.30 17.95
C LEU A 153 18.42 -36.93 17.77
#